data_f86e3a116ba7646e370725e8e97d8a49
#
_entry.id   f86e3a116ba7646e370725e8e97d8a49
#
_cell.length_a   1.000
_cell.length_b   1.000
_cell.length_c   1.000
_cell.angle_alpha   90.00
_cell.angle_beta   90.00
_cell.angle_gamma   90.00
#
_symmetry.space_group_name_H-M   'P 1'
#
loop_
_entity.id
_entity.type
_entity.pdbx_description
1 polymer ?
#
loop_
_entity_poly.entity_id
_entity_poly.type
_entity_poly.pdbx_seq_one_letter_code
_entity_poly.pdbx_strand_id
1 'polypeptide(L)'
;IFSVPIFEKGALGLFRTLLDRFGPRMDRANNVIGTEIARENGGKEPDQRILKNKVVSYMSLGGSEWTTRVQCDMELFSLVPMWKTINNEVFDWSSNIILDDKRVKKVNEIGQNLAKAAFDIEKAEYLGDSGICPHCHSRNFYLNNVYCAKTTF
;
A
#
# COMPACT_ATOMS: atom_id res chain seq x y z
N ILE A 1 2.45 1.07 -9.03
CA ILE A 1 2.46 -0.31 -8.49
C ILE A 1 3.79 -0.54 -7.78
N PHE A 2 3.73 -1.14 -6.60
CA PHE A 2 4.91 -1.67 -5.92
C PHE A 2 4.83 -3.20 -5.92
N SER A 3 5.90 -3.84 -6.35
CA SER A 3 6.05 -5.28 -6.29
C SER A 3 7.29 -5.60 -5.45
N VAL A 4 7.11 -6.38 -4.38
CA VAL A 4 8.20 -6.69 -3.45
C VAL A 4 8.25 -8.18 -3.13
N PRO A 5 9.45 -8.76 -3.00
CA PRO A 5 9.59 -10.10 -2.42
C PRO A 5 9.35 -10.05 -0.91
N ILE A 6 8.87 -11.18 -0.38
CA ILE A 6 8.65 -11.37 1.05
C ILE A 6 9.87 -12.01 1.67
N PHE A 7 10.43 -11.38 2.69
CA PHE A 7 11.47 -11.93 3.55
C PHE A 7 11.03 -11.86 5.01
N GLU A 8 11.23 -12.93 5.76
CA GLU A 8 10.89 -13.01 7.19
C GLU A 8 9.49 -12.47 7.49
N LYS A 9 8.49 -12.94 6.71
CA LYS A 9 7.06 -12.62 6.86
C LYS A 9 6.67 -11.17 6.49
N GLY A 10 7.60 -10.33 6.08
CA GLY A 10 7.37 -8.92 5.81
C GLY A 10 8.00 -8.42 4.52
N ALA A 11 7.86 -7.14 4.26
CA ALA A 11 8.50 -6.48 3.13
C ALA A 11 10.02 -6.42 3.32
N LEU A 12 10.77 -6.54 2.21
CA LEU A 12 12.23 -6.51 2.24
C LEU A 12 12.78 -5.18 2.81
N GLY A 13 14.01 -5.24 3.35
CA GLY A 13 14.66 -4.09 4.00
C GLY A 13 14.80 -2.86 3.10
N LEU A 14 14.99 -3.04 1.79
CA LEU A 14 15.03 -1.92 0.84
C LEU A 14 13.70 -1.15 0.80
N PHE A 15 12.57 -1.85 0.85
CA PHE A 15 11.25 -1.20 0.92
C PHE A 15 11.09 -0.41 2.22
N ARG A 16 11.56 -0.95 3.35
CA ARG A 16 11.54 -0.24 4.64
C ARG A 16 12.42 1.00 4.61
N THR A 17 13.61 0.91 4.04
CA THR A 17 14.49 2.06 3.85
C THR A 17 13.82 3.13 2.98
N LEU A 18 13.11 2.72 1.92
CA LEU A 18 12.33 3.64 1.09
C LEU A 18 11.23 4.31 1.93
N LEU A 19 10.50 3.54 2.71
CA LEU A 19 9.43 4.04 3.59
C LEU A 19 9.96 5.08 4.58
N ASP A 20 11.08 4.81 5.26
CA ASP A 20 11.70 5.71 6.23
C ASP A 20 12.13 7.05 5.58
N ARG A 21 12.60 7.01 4.36
CA ARG A 21 13.03 8.20 3.62
C ARG A 21 11.89 8.96 2.96
N PHE A 22 10.83 8.23 2.59
CA PHE A 22 9.69 8.77 1.89
C PHE A 22 8.69 9.40 2.86
N GLY A 23 8.42 8.75 4.00
CA GLY A 23 7.40 9.16 4.95
C GLY A 23 7.49 10.64 5.34
N PRO A 24 8.62 11.13 5.86
CA PRO A 24 8.74 12.52 6.31
C PRO A 24 8.51 13.56 5.20
N ARG A 25 8.81 13.20 3.94
CA ARG A 25 8.65 14.10 2.80
C ARG A 25 7.25 14.11 2.22
N MET A 26 6.55 12.98 2.36
CA MET A 26 5.24 12.76 1.75
C MET A 26 4.10 12.83 2.77
N ASP A 27 4.40 13.18 4.01
CA ASP A 27 3.38 13.40 5.04
C ASP A 27 2.45 14.54 4.59
N ARG A 28 1.20 14.15 4.28
CA ARG A 28 0.22 15.08 3.72
C ARG A 28 -0.13 16.19 4.71
N ALA A 29 -0.32 15.86 5.99
CA ALA A 29 -0.69 16.82 7.00
C ALA A 29 0.41 17.86 7.21
N ASN A 30 1.66 17.41 7.36
CA ASN A 30 2.80 18.29 7.51
C ASN A 30 3.03 19.18 6.27
N ASN A 31 2.78 18.66 5.07
CA ASN A 31 2.91 19.47 3.84
C ASN A 31 1.80 20.50 3.69
N VAL A 32 0.57 20.24 4.15
CA VAL A 32 -0.51 21.24 4.19
C VAL A 32 -0.13 22.35 5.14
N ILE A 33 0.22 22.02 6.39
CA ILE A 33 0.66 22.99 7.40
C ILE A 33 1.89 23.80 6.90
N GLY A 34 2.87 23.11 6.33
CA GLY A 34 4.07 23.75 5.78
C GLY A 34 3.75 24.73 4.63
N THR A 35 2.72 24.45 3.84
CA THR A 35 2.26 25.36 2.78
C THR A 35 1.64 26.63 3.37
N GLU A 36 0.80 26.48 4.41
CA GLU A 36 0.18 27.62 5.11
C GLU A 36 1.23 28.52 5.77
N ILE A 37 2.14 27.91 6.53
CA ILE A 37 3.25 28.66 7.17
C ILE A 37 4.12 29.39 6.14
N ALA A 38 4.44 28.74 5.03
CA ALA A 38 5.25 29.37 3.98
C ALA A 38 4.57 30.57 3.35
N ARG A 39 3.26 30.51 3.14
CA ARG A 39 2.46 31.64 2.61
C ARG A 39 2.42 32.81 3.56
N GLU A 40 2.19 32.55 4.85
CA GLU A 40 2.12 33.58 5.87
C GLU A 40 3.46 34.32 6.07
N ASN A 41 4.58 33.58 5.98
CA ASN A 41 5.91 34.11 6.24
C ASN A 41 6.70 34.46 4.96
N GLY A 42 6.12 34.37 3.78
CA GLY A 42 6.81 34.61 2.50
C GLY A 42 7.92 33.60 2.18
N GLY A 43 7.81 32.36 2.72
CA GLY A 43 8.76 31.28 2.52
C GLY A 43 8.49 30.46 1.23
N LYS A 44 9.34 29.46 1.00
CA LYS A 44 9.17 28.54 -0.11
C LYS A 44 8.17 27.43 0.24
N GLU A 45 7.08 27.35 -0.48
CA GLU A 45 6.09 26.30 -0.33
C GLU A 45 6.67 24.90 -0.68
N PRO A 46 6.20 23.84 -0.01
CA PRO A 46 6.42 22.47 -0.44
C PRO A 46 5.92 22.22 -1.87
N ASP A 47 6.47 21.20 -2.54
CA ASP A 47 6.04 20.86 -3.89
C ASP A 47 4.57 20.39 -3.89
N GLN A 48 3.71 21.16 -4.56
CA GLN A 48 2.27 20.91 -4.58
C GLN A 48 1.87 19.56 -5.22
N ARG A 49 2.78 18.89 -5.95
CA ARG A 49 2.57 17.54 -6.44
C ARG A 49 2.43 16.52 -5.30
N ILE A 50 2.97 16.81 -4.12
CA ILE A 50 2.84 15.97 -2.93
C ILE A 50 1.37 15.89 -2.49
N LEU A 51 0.65 17.00 -2.57
CA LEU A 51 -0.74 17.10 -2.10
C LEU A 51 -1.78 16.53 -3.09
N LYS A 52 -1.35 16.16 -4.30
CA LYS A 52 -2.27 15.53 -5.26
C LYS A 52 -2.74 14.17 -4.79
N ASN A 53 -4.03 13.90 -4.95
CA ASN A 53 -4.58 12.56 -4.73
C ASN A 53 -3.93 11.57 -5.69
N LYS A 54 -3.62 10.37 -5.20
CA LYS A 54 -3.00 9.30 -5.98
C LYS A 54 -3.61 7.96 -5.60
N VAL A 55 -3.47 7.01 -6.49
CA VAL A 55 -3.83 5.61 -6.28
C VAL A 55 -2.58 4.74 -6.31
N VAL A 56 -2.61 3.65 -5.56
CA VAL A 56 -1.50 2.69 -5.49
C VAL A 56 -2.04 1.26 -5.45
N SER A 57 -1.27 0.32 -5.98
CA SER A 57 -1.50 -1.11 -5.81
C SER A 57 -0.20 -1.79 -5.38
N TYR A 58 -0.33 -2.79 -4.53
CA TYR A 58 0.77 -3.57 -3.99
C TYR A 58 0.65 -5.03 -4.42
N MET A 59 1.80 -5.62 -4.73
CA MET A 59 1.94 -7.04 -5.00
C MET A 59 3.14 -7.55 -4.23
N SER A 60 2.95 -8.63 -3.48
CA SER A 60 4.00 -9.25 -2.69
C SER A 60 4.15 -10.71 -3.05
N LEU A 61 5.39 -11.18 -3.20
CA LEU A 61 5.70 -12.55 -3.63
C LEU A 61 6.52 -13.26 -2.56
N GLY A 62 6.11 -14.47 -2.21
CA GLY A 62 6.83 -15.31 -1.25
C GLY A 62 6.83 -16.78 -1.61
N GLY A 63 7.92 -17.47 -1.28
CA GLY A 63 8.10 -18.90 -1.53
C GLY A 63 7.37 -19.83 -0.56
N SER A 64 6.65 -19.29 0.42
CA SER A 64 5.92 -20.05 1.44
C SER A 64 4.71 -19.27 1.94
N GLU A 65 4.01 -19.82 2.93
CA GLU A 65 2.91 -19.19 3.68
C GLU A 65 3.37 -18.07 4.64
N TRP A 66 4.65 -17.79 4.73
CA TRP A 66 5.19 -16.77 5.65
C TRP A 66 4.95 -15.36 5.14
N THR A 67 3.68 -14.95 5.12
CA THR A 67 3.23 -13.71 4.49
C THR A 67 2.56 -12.75 5.47
N THR A 68 2.60 -13.05 6.78
CA THR A 68 1.73 -12.48 7.82
C THR A 68 1.78 -10.96 7.94
N ARG A 69 2.92 -10.34 7.67
CA ARG A 69 3.12 -8.90 7.90
C ARG A 69 3.14 -8.07 6.63
N VAL A 70 3.37 -8.70 5.48
CA VAL A 70 3.71 -7.97 4.26
C VAL A 70 2.64 -6.99 3.82
N GLN A 71 1.36 -7.37 3.85
CA GLN A 71 0.28 -6.48 3.44
C GLN A 71 0.22 -5.21 4.30
N CYS A 72 0.38 -5.37 5.61
CA CYS A 72 0.44 -4.25 6.54
C CYS A 72 1.69 -3.39 6.33
N ASP A 73 2.85 -4.02 6.08
CA ASP A 73 4.09 -3.29 5.81
C ASP A 73 3.96 -2.44 4.52
N MET A 74 3.31 -2.99 3.48
CA MET A 74 3.09 -2.28 2.22
C MET A 74 2.13 -1.10 2.41
N GLU A 75 1.06 -1.29 3.19
CA GLU A 75 0.03 -0.27 3.39
C GLU A 75 0.56 0.98 4.10
N LEU A 76 1.58 0.84 4.95
CA LEU A 76 2.22 1.98 5.60
C LEU A 76 2.73 3.03 4.60
N PHE A 77 3.05 2.62 3.36
CA PHE A 77 3.52 3.54 2.33
C PHE A 77 2.42 4.49 1.83
N SER A 78 1.17 4.06 1.80
CA SER A 78 0.03 4.85 1.34
C SER A 78 -0.66 5.64 2.46
N LEU A 79 -0.50 5.22 3.72
CA LEU A 79 -1.17 5.87 4.85
C LEU A 79 -0.69 7.31 5.07
N VAL A 80 0.61 7.54 5.07
CA VAL A 80 1.20 8.87 5.37
C VAL A 80 0.81 9.92 4.32
N PRO A 81 0.93 9.65 3.00
CA PRO A 81 0.47 10.58 1.97
C PRO A 81 -1.04 10.54 1.71
N MET A 82 -1.79 9.69 2.41
CA MET A 82 -3.23 9.48 2.24
C MET A 82 -3.61 9.08 0.79
N TRP A 83 -2.82 8.18 0.18
CA TRP A 83 -3.14 7.63 -1.12
C TRP A 83 -4.18 6.52 -1.02
N LYS A 84 -5.03 6.38 -2.02
CA LYS A 84 -6.00 5.29 -2.07
C LYS A 84 -5.32 4.01 -2.56
N THR A 85 -5.35 2.97 -1.74
CA THR A 85 -4.92 1.63 -2.14
C THR A 85 -6.03 0.95 -2.92
N ILE A 86 -5.71 0.46 -4.11
CA ILE A 86 -6.67 -0.23 -4.99
C ILE A 86 -6.59 -1.75 -4.82
N ASN A 87 -5.37 -2.29 -4.74
CA ASN A 87 -5.13 -3.70 -4.47
C ASN A 87 -3.93 -3.85 -3.53
N ASN A 88 -3.99 -4.85 -2.66
CA ASN A 88 -2.85 -5.27 -1.83
C ASN A 88 -2.82 -6.80 -1.82
N GLU A 89 -2.21 -7.38 -2.87
CA GLU A 89 -2.27 -8.81 -3.16
C GLU A 89 -0.98 -9.53 -2.76
N VAL A 90 -1.15 -10.74 -2.25
CA VAL A 90 -0.05 -11.63 -1.85
C VAL A 90 -0.08 -12.88 -2.72
N PHE A 91 1.04 -13.16 -3.36
CA PHE A 91 1.31 -14.39 -4.10
C PHE A 91 2.23 -15.27 -3.26
N ASP A 92 1.66 -16.08 -2.40
CA ASP A 92 2.36 -17.08 -1.61
C ASP A 92 2.74 -18.31 -2.45
N TRP A 93 3.62 -19.16 -1.94
CA TRP A 93 4.08 -20.37 -2.63
C TRP A 93 4.48 -20.09 -4.09
N SER A 94 5.07 -18.93 -4.34
CA SER A 94 5.46 -18.50 -5.68
C SER A 94 6.87 -17.95 -5.72
N SER A 95 7.71 -18.62 -6.47
CA SER A 95 9.02 -18.11 -6.87
C SER A 95 9.00 -17.44 -8.25
N ASN A 96 7.98 -17.73 -9.06
CA ASN A 96 7.86 -17.19 -10.42
C ASN A 96 6.39 -17.15 -10.88
N ILE A 97 5.81 -15.95 -10.87
CA ILE A 97 4.42 -15.72 -11.29
C ILE A 97 4.20 -16.02 -12.79
N ILE A 98 5.21 -15.79 -13.63
CA ILE A 98 5.07 -15.88 -15.10
C ILE A 98 4.75 -17.31 -15.57
N LEU A 99 5.09 -18.31 -14.77
CA LEU A 99 4.83 -19.72 -15.08
C LEU A 99 3.42 -20.20 -14.68
N ASP A 100 2.59 -19.31 -14.13
CA ASP A 100 1.24 -19.63 -13.68
C ASP A 100 0.24 -18.67 -14.34
N ASP A 101 -0.51 -19.17 -15.32
CA ASP A 101 -1.48 -18.37 -16.08
C ASP A 101 -2.55 -17.70 -15.22
N LYS A 102 -2.96 -18.33 -14.10
CA LYS A 102 -3.94 -17.74 -13.18
C LYS A 102 -3.36 -16.52 -12.47
N ARG A 103 -2.10 -16.62 -12.05
CA ARG A 103 -1.39 -15.52 -11.40
C ARG A 103 -1.09 -14.40 -12.38
N VAL A 104 -0.69 -14.70 -13.60
CA VAL A 104 -0.52 -13.70 -14.68
C VAL A 104 -1.83 -12.97 -14.93
N LYS A 105 -2.96 -13.68 -15.00
CA LYS A 105 -4.28 -13.07 -15.15
C LYS A 105 -4.60 -12.13 -14.00
N LYS A 106 -4.35 -12.54 -12.75
CA LYS A 106 -4.57 -11.71 -11.56
C LYS A 106 -3.70 -10.45 -11.57
N VAL A 107 -2.43 -10.56 -11.96
CA VAL A 107 -1.52 -9.40 -12.10
C VAL A 107 -2.06 -8.41 -13.15
N ASN A 108 -2.55 -8.92 -14.29
CA ASN A 108 -3.15 -8.06 -15.31
C ASN A 108 -4.43 -7.37 -14.80
N GLU A 109 -5.27 -8.06 -14.03
CA GLU A 109 -6.45 -7.48 -13.38
C GLU A 109 -6.05 -6.33 -12.42
N ILE A 110 -5.02 -6.53 -11.60
CA ILE A 110 -4.47 -5.49 -10.70
C ILE A 110 -4.03 -4.26 -11.51
N GLY A 111 -3.32 -4.47 -12.60
CA GLY A 111 -2.89 -3.38 -13.49
C GLY A 111 -4.05 -2.61 -14.10
N GLN A 112 -5.08 -3.33 -14.59
CA GLN A 112 -6.29 -2.72 -15.14
C GLN A 112 -7.09 -1.95 -14.08
N ASN A 113 -7.22 -2.50 -12.88
CA ASN A 113 -7.91 -1.85 -11.77
C ASN A 113 -7.23 -0.54 -11.38
N LEU A 114 -5.91 -0.56 -11.26
CA LEU A 114 -5.15 0.65 -10.96
C LEU A 114 -5.27 1.69 -12.08
N ALA A 115 -5.22 1.29 -13.34
CA ALA A 115 -5.40 2.20 -14.47
C ALA A 115 -6.78 2.86 -14.45
N LYS A 116 -7.85 2.07 -14.25
CA LYS A 116 -9.22 2.61 -14.11
C LYS A 116 -9.33 3.59 -12.94
N ALA A 117 -8.79 3.23 -11.78
CA ALA A 117 -8.79 4.07 -10.59
C ALA A 117 -8.01 5.39 -10.80
N ALA A 118 -6.95 5.38 -11.58
CA ALA A 118 -6.18 6.59 -11.90
C ALA A 118 -6.95 7.59 -12.79
N PHE A 119 -7.90 7.14 -13.59
CA PHE A 119 -8.77 8.01 -14.39
C PHE A 119 -9.89 8.68 -13.57
N ASP A 120 -10.38 8.00 -12.51
CA ASP A 120 -11.43 8.54 -11.63
C ASP A 120 -11.08 8.22 -10.17
N ILE A 121 -10.15 8.99 -9.63
CA ILE A 121 -9.62 8.79 -8.27
C ILE A 121 -10.71 8.94 -7.19
N GLU A 122 -11.69 9.80 -7.43
CA GLU A 122 -12.75 10.08 -6.45
C GLU A 122 -13.64 8.84 -6.23
N LYS A 123 -13.95 8.12 -7.30
CA LYS A 123 -14.73 6.88 -7.27
C LYS A 123 -13.88 5.62 -7.05
N ALA A 124 -12.56 5.77 -6.95
CA ALA A 124 -11.69 4.64 -6.76
C ALA A 124 -11.90 4.01 -5.38
N GLU A 125 -12.10 2.69 -5.34
CA GLU A 125 -12.31 1.90 -4.15
C GLU A 125 -11.30 0.74 -4.11
N TYR A 126 -11.11 0.16 -2.93
CA TYR A 126 -10.29 -1.03 -2.76
C TYR A 126 -10.96 -2.24 -3.42
N LEU A 127 -10.20 -2.94 -4.26
CA LEU A 127 -10.63 -4.14 -5.00
C LEU A 127 -9.80 -5.33 -4.55
N GLY A 128 -10.20 -5.94 -3.47
CA GLY A 128 -9.57 -7.13 -2.89
C GLY A 128 -10.59 -8.17 -2.48
N ASP A 129 -10.12 -9.27 -1.89
CA ASP A 129 -10.99 -10.33 -1.42
C ASP A 129 -11.82 -9.87 -0.21
N SER A 130 -12.97 -10.51 0.00
CA SER A 130 -13.79 -10.30 1.20
C SER A 130 -13.07 -10.82 2.45
N GLY A 131 -13.41 -10.27 3.62
CA GLY A 131 -12.89 -10.73 4.92
C GLY A 131 -11.48 -10.22 5.25
N ILE A 132 -11.02 -9.18 4.60
CA ILE A 132 -9.77 -8.49 4.93
C ILE A 132 -10.03 -7.27 5.83
N CYS A 133 -9.00 -6.83 6.54
CA CYS A 133 -9.06 -5.60 7.33
C CYS A 133 -9.24 -4.38 6.40
N PRO A 134 -10.29 -3.55 6.58
CA PRO A 134 -10.51 -2.40 5.72
C PRO A 134 -9.46 -1.29 5.85
N HIS A 135 -8.62 -1.36 6.89
CA HIS A 135 -7.60 -0.34 7.15
C HIS A 135 -6.21 -0.73 6.61
N CYS A 136 -5.73 -1.94 6.95
CA CYS A 136 -4.38 -2.38 6.56
C CYS A 136 -4.38 -3.51 5.53
N HIS A 137 -5.54 -3.88 5.01
CA HIS A 137 -5.77 -4.91 4.00
C HIS A 137 -5.11 -6.28 4.30
N SER A 138 -4.80 -6.53 5.58
CA SER A 138 -4.26 -7.80 6.03
C SER A 138 -5.36 -8.83 6.19
N ARG A 139 -5.05 -10.09 5.86
CA ARG A 139 -5.92 -11.25 6.09
C ARG A 139 -5.68 -11.92 7.45
N ASN A 140 -4.57 -11.60 8.08
CA ASN A 140 -4.12 -12.24 9.31
C ASN A 140 -4.62 -11.48 10.54
N PHE A 141 -5.90 -11.67 10.89
CA PHE A 141 -6.48 -11.11 12.09
C PHE A 141 -7.59 -12.02 12.65
N TYR A 142 -7.81 -11.94 13.95
CA TYR A 142 -8.99 -12.51 14.57
C TYR A 142 -10.04 -11.42 14.80
N LEU A 143 -11.26 -11.67 14.36
CA LEU A 143 -12.42 -10.88 14.75
C LEU A 143 -12.87 -11.41 16.13
N ASN A 144 -12.48 -10.73 17.17
CA ASN A 144 -13.14 -10.88 18.47
C ASN A 144 -14.24 -9.80 18.53
N ASN A 145 -15.44 -10.15 18.89
CA ASN A 145 -16.68 -9.38 18.76
C ASN A 145 -16.62 -7.84 18.95
N VAL A 146 -15.49 -7.27 19.31
CA VAL A 146 -15.27 -5.84 19.57
C VAL A 146 -14.04 -5.25 18.90
N TYR A 147 -13.00 -6.03 18.54
CA TYR A 147 -11.74 -5.52 18.02
C TYR A 147 -11.12 -6.43 16.94
N CYS A 148 -10.57 -5.80 15.91
CA CYS A 148 -9.66 -6.47 15.00
C CYS A 148 -8.28 -6.58 15.71
N ALA A 149 -7.95 -7.73 16.25
CA ALA A 149 -6.63 -8.00 16.83
C ALA A 149 -5.78 -8.73 15.80
N LYS A 150 -4.59 -8.23 15.50
CA LYS A 150 -3.61 -8.98 14.73
C LYS A 150 -3.14 -10.20 15.50
N THR A 151 -3.05 -11.32 14.80
CA THR A 151 -2.25 -12.45 15.29
C THR A 151 -0.80 -12.04 15.33
N THR A 152 -0.27 -11.83 16.53
CA THR A 152 1.17 -11.83 16.77
C THR A 152 1.62 -13.27 16.93
N PHE A 153 2.23 -13.84 15.93
CA PHE A 153 3.06 -15.03 16.05
C PHE A 153 4.51 -14.64 15.91
#